data_0d736cbdc8fa639a40d34b1991b56d69
#
_entry.id   0d736cbdc8fa639a40d34b1991b56d69
#
_cell.length_a   1.000
_cell.length_b   1.000
_cell.length_c   1.000
_cell.angle_alpha   90.00
_cell.angle_beta   90.00
_cell.angle_gamma   90.00
#
_symmetry.space_group_name_H-M   'P 1'
#
loop_
_entity.id
_entity.type
_entity.pdbx_description
1 polymer ?
#
loop_
_entity_poly.entity_id
_entity_poly.type
_entity_poly.pdbx_seq_one_letter_code
_entity_poly.pdbx_strand_id
1 'polypeptide(L)'
;CLRDGVVENAAERGAQMAERLQLMGDKYEVIGEARGKGLFWGVELVTDRTTRKPYVPFNAKGPANQPMAKLMSHAMQNGLYLSSFSNIIRLAPPLVITEDEMDQACDIFEGVMQLADSIVRESAS
;
A
#
# COMPACT_ATOMS: atom_id res chain seq x y z
N CYS A 1 -21.12 22.11 9.75
CA CYS A 1 -21.73 20.80 9.91
C CYS A 1 -20.64 19.72 9.96
N LEU A 2 -20.76 18.80 10.90
CA LEU A 2 -19.79 17.72 11.07
C LEU A 2 -19.62 16.89 9.80
N ARG A 3 -20.69 16.68 9.07
CA ARG A 3 -20.67 15.90 7.84
C ARG A 3 -19.80 16.56 6.77
N ASP A 4 -19.91 17.87 6.62
CA ASP A 4 -19.15 18.61 5.63
C ASP A 4 -17.65 18.59 5.97
N GLY A 5 -17.30 18.72 7.24
CA GLY A 5 -15.92 18.63 7.70
C GLY A 5 -15.32 17.26 7.44
N VAL A 6 -16.09 16.18 7.61
CA VAL A 6 -15.63 14.82 7.34
C VAL A 6 -15.37 14.62 5.86
N VAL A 7 -16.27 15.13 4.99
CA VAL A 7 -16.10 15.02 3.53
C VAL A 7 -14.87 15.79 3.07
N GLU A 8 -14.67 17.01 3.57
CA GLU A 8 -13.50 17.82 3.23
C GLU A 8 -12.21 17.15 3.67
N ASN A 9 -12.19 16.61 4.90
CA ASN A 9 -11.00 15.91 5.41
C ASN A 9 -10.70 14.68 4.56
N ALA A 10 -11.70 13.92 4.19
CA ALA A 10 -11.51 12.73 3.36
C ALA A 10 -10.91 13.11 1.99
N ALA A 11 -11.38 14.22 1.40
CA ALA A 11 -10.86 14.68 0.13
C ALA A 11 -9.41 15.14 0.25
N GLU A 12 -9.07 15.90 1.29
CA GLU A 12 -7.71 16.39 1.51
C GLU A 12 -6.75 15.24 1.84
N ARG A 13 -7.17 14.33 2.73
CA ARG A 13 -6.33 13.18 3.09
C ARG A 13 -6.19 12.21 1.92
N GLY A 14 -7.24 12.07 1.11
CA GLY A 14 -7.19 11.26 -0.10
C GLY A 14 -6.18 11.82 -1.10
N ALA A 15 -6.16 13.14 -1.30
CA ALA A 15 -5.19 13.79 -2.17
C ALA A 15 -3.76 13.63 -1.64
N GLN A 16 -3.58 13.75 -0.34
CA GLN A 16 -2.29 13.55 0.33
C GLN A 16 -1.78 12.12 0.10
N MET A 17 -2.65 11.13 0.28
CA MET A 17 -2.29 9.73 0.07
C MET A 17 -1.98 9.45 -1.41
N ALA A 18 -2.78 9.99 -2.32
CA ALA A 18 -2.57 9.82 -3.75
C ALA A 18 -1.19 10.34 -4.18
N GLU A 19 -0.81 11.51 -3.69
CA GLU A 19 0.50 12.09 -3.99
C GLU A 19 1.63 11.21 -3.46
N ARG A 20 1.52 10.73 -2.22
CA ARG A 20 2.53 9.84 -1.63
C ARG A 20 2.63 8.53 -2.40
N LEU A 21 1.50 7.94 -2.79
CA LEU A 21 1.49 6.70 -3.56
C LEU A 21 2.09 6.88 -4.94
N GLN A 22 1.87 8.03 -5.58
CA GLN A 22 2.48 8.32 -6.87
C GLN A 22 4.00 8.42 -6.75
N LEU A 23 4.51 9.09 -5.73
CA LEU A 23 5.94 9.20 -5.48
C LEU A 23 6.56 7.82 -5.21
N MET A 24 5.87 7.00 -4.43
CA MET A 24 6.32 5.62 -4.18
C MET A 24 6.34 4.80 -5.46
N GLY A 25 5.33 4.95 -6.31
CA GLY A 25 5.26 4.25 -7.59
C GLY A 25 6.43 4.60 -8.51
N ASP A 26 6.88 5.85 -8.47
CA ASP A 26 8.05 6.28 -9.23
C ASP A 26 9.36 5.74 -8.65
N LYS A 27 9.39 5.48 -7.35
CA LYS A 27 10.59 5.06 -6.63
C LYS A 27 10.75 3.54 -6.53
N TYR A 28 9.65 2.81 -6.41
CA TYR A 28 9.67 1.36 -6.18
C TYR A 28 9.02 0.61 -7.34
N GLU A 29 9.80 -0.21 -8.02
CA GLU A 29 9.31 -1.00 -9.16
C GLU A 29 8.30 -2.07 -8.76
N VAL A 30 8.27 -2.46 -7.47
CA VAL A 30 7.30 -3.45 -6.99
C VAL A 30 5.86 -2.94 -7.07
N ILE A 31 5.66 -1.63 -7.16
CA ILE A 31 4.32 -1.07 -7.33
C ILE A 31 3.99 -1.08 -8.83
N GLY A 32 3.11 -2.01 -9.23
CA GLY A 32 2.65 -2.09 -10.61
C GLY A 32 1.63 -1.00 -10.93
N GLU A 33 0.67 -0.81 -10.01
CA GLU A 33 -0.36 0.18 -10.19
C GLU A 33 -0.99 0.53 -8.84
N ALA A 34 -1.34 1.79 -8.65
CA ALA A 34 -2.11 2.24 -7.50
C ALA A 34 -3.40 2.87 -8.02
N ARG A 35 -4.54 2.37 -7.56
CA ARG A 35 -5.87 2.86 -7.97
C ARG A 35 -6.70 3.14 -6.76
N GLY A 36 -7.48 4.20 -6.83
CA GLY A 36 -8.41 4.49 -5.75
C GLY A 36 -9.14 5.78 -5.93
N LYS A 37 -10.00 6.05 -4.95
CA LYS A 37 -10.80 7.25 -4.92
C LYS A 37 -10.96 7.67 -3.46
N GLY A 38 -10.72 8.94 -3.17
CA GLY A 38 -10.78 9.43 -1.81
C GLY A 38 -9.77 8.68 -0.92
N LEU A 39 -10.26 8.05 0.14
CA LEU A 39 -9.43 7.31 1.09
C LEU A 39 -9.41 5.80 0.83
N PHE A 40 -10.01 5.34 -0.25
CA PHE A 40 -10.04 3.92 -0.57
C PHE A 40 -9.11 3.63 -1.75
N TRP A 41 -8.02 2.92 -1.50
CA TRP A 41 -6.99 2.67 -2.50
C TRP A 41 -6.58 1.20 -2.53
N GLY A 42 -6.23 0.73 -3.72
CA GLY A 42 -5.62 -0.58 -3.91
C GLY A 42 -4.27 -0.42 -4.59
N VAL A 43 -3.25 -1.06 -4.05
CA VAL A 43 -1.89 -1.02 -4.60
C VAL A 43 -1.53 -2.42 -5.08
N GLU A 44 -1.36 -2.57 -6.39
CA GLU A 44 -0.98 -3.84 -7.00
C GLU A 44 0.53 -3.99 -6.96
N LEU A 45 1.00 -5.12 -6.41
CA LEU A 45 2.42 -5.43 -6.32
C LEU A 45 2.83 -6.40 -7.42
N VAL A 46 3.97 -6.11 -8.05
CA VAL A 46 4.54 -6.93 -9.12
C VAL A 46 6.01 -7.19 -8.83
N THR A 47 6.56 -8.28 -9.37
CA THR A 47 8.00 -8.54 -9.29
C THR A 47 8.74 -7.84 -10.41
N ASP A 48 8.06 -7.61 -11.54
CA ASP A 48 8.64 -6.96 -12.71
C ASP A 48 7.57 -6.07 -13.34
N ARG A 49 7.82 -4.78 -13.38
CA ARG A 49 6.87 -3.80 -13.93
C ARG A 49 6.68 -3.98 -15.43
N THR A 50 7.72 -4.38 -16.14
CA THR A 50 7.67 -4.56 -17.59
C THR A 50 6.76 -5.70 -18.00
N THR A 51 6.90 -6.85 -17.33
CA THR A 51 6.09 -8.04 -17.61
C THR A 51 4.80 -8.06 -16.79
N ARG A 52 4.70 -7.21 -15.77
CA ARG A 52 3.58 -7.14 -14.83
C ARG A 52 3.34 -8.48 -14.10
N LYS A 53 4.42 -9.22 -13.88
CA LYS A 53 4.33 -10.47 -13.16
C LYS A 53 3.86 -10.22 -11.71
N PRO A 54 2.75 -10.84 -11.26
CA PRO A 54 2.25 -10.61 -9.91
C PRO A 54 3.26 -10.97 -8.84
N TYR A 55 3.24 -10.21 -7.73
CA TYR A 55 4.14 -10.43 -6.61
C TYR A 55 3.93 -11.81 -5.97
N VAL A 56 2.67 -12.26 -5.92
CA VAL A 56 2.29 -13.60 -5.55
C VAL A 56 1.27 -14.12 -6.55
N PRO A 57 1.13 -15.45 -6.73
CA PRO A 57 0.13 -16.01 -7.64
C PRO A 57 -1.30 -15.61 -7.24
N PHE A 58 -2.19 -15.51 -8.21
CA PHE A 58 -3.59 -15.21 -7.96
C PHE A 58 -4.18 -16.27 -7.02
N ASN A 59 -4.91 -15.82 -6.00
CA ASN A 59 -5.47 -16.67 -4.94
C ASN A 59 -4.42 -17.48 -4.18
N ALA A 60 -3.20 -16.94 -4.05
CA ALA A 60 -2.13 -17.58 -3.31
C ALA A 60 -2.54 -17.85 -1.86
N LYS A 61 -2.23 -19.04 -1.37
CA LYS A 61 -2.52 -19.46 0.00
C LYS A 61 -1.32 -20.21 0.57
N GLY A 62 -1.20 -20.19 1.90
CA GLY A 62 -0.10 -20.87 2.59
C GLY A 62 1.26 -20.34 2.15
N PRO A 63 2.23 -21.23 1.85
CA PRO A 63 3.59 -20.80 1.50
C PRO A 63 3.66 -19.86 0.30
N ALA A 64 2.76 -20.00 -0.68
CA ALA A 64 2.73 -19.15 -1.86
C ALA A 64 2.37 -17.70 -1.51
N ASN A 65 1.65 -17.48 -0.39
CA ASN A 65 1.25 -16.15 0.06
C ASN A 65 2.21 -15.58 1.11
N GLN A 66 3.27 -16.28 1.45
CA GLN A 66 4.19 -15.87 2.51
C GLN A 66 4.77 -14.46 2.30
N PRO A 67 5.17 -14.04 1.08
CA PRO A 67 5.67 -12.69 0.89
C PRO A 67 4.65 -11.62 1.27
N MET A 68 3.37 -11.79 0.89
CA MET A 68 2.32 -10.83 1.26
C MET A 68 2.07 -10.83 2.76
N ALA A 69 2.03 -12.01 3.38
CA ALA A 69 1.85 -12.14 4.83
C ALA A 69 2.98 -11.43 5.58
N LYS A 70 4.20 -11.53 5.08
CA LYS A 70 5.37 -10.86 5.67
C LYS A 70 5.22 -9.35 5.61
N LEU A 71 4.74 -8.81 4.49
CA LEU A 71 4.51 -7.38 4.33
C LEU A 71 3.41 -6.89 5.27
N MET A 72 2.32 -7.65 5.39
CA MET A 72 1.21 -7.29 6.29
C MET A 72 1.66 -7.31 7.75
N SER A 73 2.46 -8.30 8.12
CA SER A 73 3.00 -8.42 9.48
C SER A 73 3.92 -7.24 9.80
N HIS A 74 4.77 -6.84 8.85
CA HIS A 74 5.67 -5.70 9.02
C HIS A 74 4.88 -4.41 9.26
N ALA A 75 3.81 -4.19 8.49
CA ALA A 75 2.95 -3.02 8.65
C ALA A 75 2.31 -3.01 10.03
N MET A 76 1.77 -4.15 10.47
CA MET A 76 1.11 -4.27 11.77
C MET A 76 2.08 -4.01 12.93
N GLN A 77 3.31 -4.52 12.83
CA GLN A 77 4.34 -4.30 13.84
C GLN A 77 4.70 -2.81 13.97
N ASN A 78 4.51 -2.04 12.92
CA ASN A 78 4.78 -0.61 12.92
C ASN A 78 3.53 0.24 13.15
N GLY A 79 2.41 -0.40 13.47
CA GLY A 79 1.17 0.29 13.84
C GLY A 79 0.21 0.57 12.70
N LEU A 80 0.44 0.01 11.51
CA LEU A 80 -0.44 0.19 10.37
C LEU A 80 -1.14 -1.12 10.01
N TYR A 81 -2.46 -1.14 10.14
CA TYR A 81 -3.25 -2.31 9.81
C TYR A 81 -3.67 -2.25 8.34
N LEU A 82 -3.24 -3.23 7.55
CA LEU A 82 -3.54 -3.32 6.13
C LEU A 82 -4.21 -4.67 5.84
N SER A 83 -5.00 -4.70 4.78
CA SER A 83 -5.53 -5.95 4.25
C SER A 83 -4.99 -6.18 2.85
N SER A 84 -4.94 -7.44 2.44
CA SER A 84 -4.47 -7.78 1.10
C SER A 84 -5.35 -8.87 0.50
N PHE A 85 -5.43 -8.86 -0.81
CA PHE A 85 -6.07 -9.92 -1.59
C PHE A 85 -5.18 -10.21 -2.80
N SER A 86 -4.72 -11.45 -2.93
CA SER A 86 -3.74 -11.79 -3.96
C SER A 86 -2.50 -10.90 -3.82
N ASN A 87 -2.13 -10.19 -4.88
CA ASN A 87 -0.99 -9.26 -4.88
C ASN A 87 -1.43 -7.80 -4.70
N ILE A 88 -2.66 -7.57 -4.21
CA ILE A 88 -3.20 -6.22 -4.04
C ILE A 88 -3.31 -5.91 -2.55
N ILE A 89 -2.71 -4.78 -2.14
CA ILE A 89 -2.84 -4.27 -0.78
C ILE A 89 -3.93 -3.21 -0.78
N ARG A 90 -4.88 -3.32 0.15
CA ARG A 90 -5.97 -2.36 0.28
C ARG A 90 -5.67 -1.37 1.40
N LEU A 91 -5.81 -0.09 1.08
CA LEU A 91 -5.64 1.01 2.01
C LEU A 91 -7.00 1.68 2.21
N ALA A 92 -7.48 1.70 3.45
CA ALA A 92 -8.77 2.30 3.78
C ALA A 92 -8.68 2.98 5.14
N PRO A 93 -7.94 4.09 5.25
CA PRO A 93 -7.81 4.79 6.52
C PRO A 93 -9.13 5.40 6.97
N PRO A 94 -9.29 5.68 8.29
CA PRO A 94 -10.52 6.29 8.78
C PRO A 94 -10.78 7.67 8.16
N LEU A 95 -12.06 8.02 7.97
CA LEU A 95 -12.44 9.31 7.39
C LEU A 95 -12.02 10.50 8.23
N VAL A 96 -11.73 10.27 9.52
CA VAL A 96 -11.34 11.33 10.45
C VAL A 96 -9.82 11.38 10.68
N ILE A 97 -9.05 10.65 9.88
CA ILE A 97 -7.60 10.65 10.02
C ILE A 97 -7.03 12.05 9.83
N THR A 98 -6.06 12.44 10.67
CA THR A 98 -5.43 13.76 10.56
C THR A 98 -4.31 13.75 9.53
N GLU A 99 -3.84 14.94 9.16
CA GLU A 99 -2.70 15.09 8.25
C GLU A 99 -1.46 14.38 8.79
N ASP A 100 -1.15 14.59 10.08
CA ASP A 100 0.02 13.96 10.70
C ASP A 100 -0.12 12.45 10.75
N GLU A 101 -1.31 11.94 11.07
CA GLU A 101 -1.57 10.51 11.09
C GLU A 101 -1.44 9.91 9.69
N MET A 102 -1.91 10.64 8.66
CA MET A 102 -1.78 10.20 7.28
C MET A 102 -0.30 10.15 6.85
N ASP A 103 0.50 11.16 7.22
CA ASP A 103 1.93 11.16 6.94
C ASP A 103 2.62 9.96 7.60
N GLN A 104 2.29 9.68 8.85
CA GLN A 104 2.86 8.52 9.56
C GLN A 104 2.47 7.22 8.89
N ALA A 105 1.20 7.10 8.50
CA ALA A 105 0.72 5.90 7.81
C ALA A 105 1.45 5.71 6.47
N CYS A 106 1.62 6.78 5.72
CA CYS A 106 2.35 6.73 4.45
C CYS A 106 3.83 6.37 4.65
N ASP A 107 4.45 6.90 5.70
CA ASP A 107 5.84 6.55 6.02
C ASP A 107 5.98 5.06 6.35
N ILE A 108 5.03 4.51 7.12
CA ILE A 108 5.03 3.09 7.45
C ILE A 108 4.80 2.27 6.18
N PHE A 109 3.87 2.69 5.34
CA PHE A 109 3.59 2.00 4.07
C PHE A 109 4.82 2.04 3.15
N GLU A 110 5.53 3.15 3.10
CA GLU A 110 6.76 3.23 2.32
C GLU A 110 7.80 2.23 2.84
N GLY A 111 7.90 2.05 4.16
CA GLY A 111 8.76 1.01 4.74
C GLY A 111 8.36 -0.38 4.29
N VAL A 112 7.05 -0.63 4.15
CA VAL A 112 6.55 -1.90 3.61
C VAL A 112 6.98 -2.08 2.15
N MET A 113 6.93 -1.00 1.35
CA MET A 113 7.37 -1.04 -0.05
C MET A 113 8.87 -1.27 -0.16
N GLN A 114 9.66 -0.68 0.73
CA GLN A 114 11.10 -0.94 0.80
C GLN A 114 11.38 -2.42 1.07
N LEU A 115 10.65 -3.02 1.99
CA LEU A 115 10.77 -4.44 2.29
C LEU A 115 10.37 -5.28 1.08
N ALA A 116 9.27 -4.93 0.41
CA ALA A 116 8.81 -5.65 -0.78
C ALA A 116 9.86 -5.62 -1.90
N ASP A 117 10.47 -4.45 -2.13
CA ASP A 117 11.51 -4.27 -3.13
C ASP A 117 12.76 -5.10 -2.77
N SER A 118 13.12 -5.11 -1.49
CA SER A 118 14.25 -5.88 -0.98
C SER A 118 14.06 -7.39 -1.22
N ILE A 119 12.86 -7.91 -0.98
CA ILE A 119 12.56 -9.33 -1.20
C ILE A 119 12.74 -9.68 -2.67
N VAL A 120 12.29 -8.83 -3.59
CA VAL A 120 12.45 -9.06 -5.03
C VAL A 120 13.93 -9.06 -5.42
N ARG A 121 14.70 -8.10 -4.93
CA ARG A 121 16.13 -8.01 -5.23
C ARG A 121 16.90 -9.22 -4.72
N GLU A 122 16.58 -9.70 -3.54
CA GLU A 122 17.22 -10.90 -2.97
C GLU A 122 16.89 -12.14 -3.80
N SER A 123 15.65 -12.24 -4.29
CA SER A 123 15.24 -13.37 -5.13
C SER A 123 15.90 -13.33 -6.50
N ALA A 124 16.23 -12.14 -7.02
CA ALA A 124 16.86 -11.97 -8.32
C ALA A 124 18.36 -12.26 -8.29
N SER A 125 18.96 -12.20 -7.11
CA SER A 125 20.39 -12.48 -6.95
C SER A 125 20.61 -13.96 -6.65
#